data_9c4a663475721935f3cb319c1ca9507f
#
_entry.id   9c4a663475721935f3cb319c1ca9507f
#
_cell.length_a   1.000
_cell.length_b   1.000
_cell.length_c   1.000
_cell.angle_alpha   90.00
_cell.angle_beta   90.00
_cell.angle_gamma   90.00
#
_symmetry.space_group_name_H-M   'P 1'
#
loop_
_entity.id
_entity.type
_entity.pdbx_description
1 polymer ?
#
loop_
_entity_poly.entity_id
_entity_poly.type
_entity_poly.pdbx_seq_one_letter_code
_entity_poly.pdbx_strand_id
1 'polypeptide(L)'
;SDVYKRQEHKLKVPYTGKERRVRVLLPKDYEKDTDRFYPVVYFHDGQNVFYSKESYIGHSWKIIPAIKRNPDISRMIVVAIDNDGMGRMNEYAAWKFQESPIPGQQFGGKGVEYAEFVMEVVKPFIDETYRTIADRQHTAMIGSSLGGNITQFIGLEYQDRIGCLGVFSSANWLHQEAFNRYIERKKLTPEQRIFIYVGTEEADDTDKTLMAGNIKQAYIDSSLRYYRDLIAGGVSLDNLVLKVQSGAIHSEIPWSENLPDCLRFFAEKW
;
A
#
# COMPACT_ATOMS: atom_id res chain seq x y z
N SER A 1 22.04 21.17 -7.61
CA SER A 1 21.85 19.76 -7.29
C SER A 1 20.44 19.53 -6.78
N ASP A 2 19.68 18.73 -7.52
CA ASP A 2 18.30 18.38 -7.19
C ASP A 2 18.28 17.37 -6.04
N VAL A 3 18.54 17.81 -4.82
CA VAL A 3 18.47 16.95 -3.66
C VAL A 3 17.05 16.96 -3.14
N TYR A 4 16.36 15.81 -3.28
CA TYR A 4 15.08 15.58 -2.62
C TYR A 4 15.31 15.52 -1.11
N LYS A 5 14.58 16.30 -0.35
CA LYS A 5 14.67 16.31 1.10
C LYS A 5 13.80 15.21 1.69
N ARG A 6 14.45 14.27 2.35
CA ARG A 6 13.80 13.23 3.14
C ARG A 6 13.89 13.58 4.62
N GLN A 7 12.75 13.56 5.28
CA GLN A 7 12.62 13.73 6.72
C GLN A 7 12.35 12.39 7.38
N GLU A 8 12.76 12.22 8.62
CA GLU A 8 12.43 11.04 9.43
C GLU A 8 11.78 11.46 10.74
N HIS A 9 10.72 10.75 11.10
CA HIS A 9 10.00 10.91 12.35
C HIS A 9 9.89 9.58 13.07
N LYS A 10 9.80 9.62 14.38
CA LYS A 10 9.52 8.44 15.21
C LYS A 10 8.22 8.69 15.96
N LEU A 11 7.18 7.94 15.62
CA LEU A 11 5.87 8.09 16.21
C LEU A 11 5.56 6.89 17.10
N LYS A 12 4.98 7.18 18.27
CA LYS A 12 4.61 6.13 19.22
C LYS A 12 3.42 5.32 18.70
N VAL A 13 3.58 4.00 18.68
CA VAL A 13 2.53 3.06 18.34
C VAL A 13 1.74 2.73 19.63
N PRO A 14 0.44 3.09 19.71
CA PRO A 14 -0.30 3.01 20.98
C PRO A 14 -0.37 1.60 21.58
N TYR A 15 -0.56 0.56 20.75
CA TYR A 15 -0.76 -0.82 21.23
C TYR A 15 0.54 -1.56 21.55
N THR A 16 1.70 -1.03 21.15
CA THR A 16 3.00 -1.62 21.49
C THR A 16 3.81 -0.76 22.48
N GLY A 17 3.54 0.52 22.54
CA GLY A 17 4.32 1.50 23.26
C GLY A 17 5.69 1.82 22.65
N LYS A 18 6.04 1.17 21.53
CA LYS A 18 7.30 1.38 20.79
C LYS A 18 7.14 2.49 19.77
N GLU A 19 8.25 3.05 19.34
CA GLU A 19 8.28 4.03 18.26
C GLU A 19 8.35 3.35 16.88
N ARG A 20 7.66 3.93 15.91
CA ARG A 20 7.71 3.52 14.52
C ARG A 20 8.32 4.64 13.69
N ARG A 21 9.31 4.30 12.85
CA ARG A 21 9.89 5.24 11.92
C ARG A 21 8.91 5.53 10.78
N VAL A 22 8.73 6.82 10.51
CA VAL A 22 7.96 7.33 9.39
C VAL A 22 8.89 8.24 8.58
N ARG A 23 9.06 7.91 7.31
CA ARG A 23 9.95 8.63 6.39
C ARG A 23 9.10 9.49 5.48
N VAL A 24 9.49 10.75 5.28
CA VAL A 24 8.73 11.70 4.46
C VAL A 24 9.64 12.27 3.39
N LEU A 25 9.22 12.18 2.14
CA LEU A 25 9.87 12.83 1.01
C LEU A 25 9.04 14.04 0.61
N LEU A 26 9.68 15.22 0.63
CA LEU A 26 9.02 16.47 0.24
C LEU A 26 9.24 16.74 -1.25
N PRO A 27 8.27 17.39 -1.93
CA PRO A 27 8.43 17.82 -3.31
C PRO A 27 9.60 18.79 -3.46
N LYS A 28 10.20 18.80 -4.63
CA LYS A 28 11.36 19.61 -4.98
C LYS A 28 11.18 21.12 -4.70
N ASP A 29 9.97 21.64 -4.89
CA ASP A 29 9.64 23.08 -4.71
C ASP A 29 9.01 23.39 -3.35
N TYR A 30 8.98 22.44 -2.43
CA TYR A 30 8.28 22.58 -1.16
C TYR A 30 8.71 23.82 -0.36
N GLU A 31 10.01 24.12 -0.32
CA GLU A 31 10.54 25.29 0.41
C GLU A 31 10.45 26.60 -0.37
N LYS A 32 10.30 26.52 -1.68
CA LYS A 32 10.22 27.69 -2.56
C LYS A 32 8.80 28.22 -2.70
N ASP A 33 7.85 27.31 -2.85
CA ASP A 33 6.42 27.61 -3.00
C ASP A 33 5.69 27.35 -1.69
N THR A 34 5.83 28.29 -0.76
CA THR A 34 5.35 28.15 0.62
C THR A 34 3.82 28.21 0.75
N ASP A 35 3.12 28.63 -0.29
CA ASP A 35 1.65 28.71 -0.30
C ASP A 35 1.00 27.45 -0.88
N ARG A 36 1.77 26.57 -1.48
CA ARG A 36 1.27 25.39 -2.16
C ARG A 36 1.06 24.24 -1.18
N PHE A 37 -0.09 23.55 -1.33
CA PHE A 37 -0.43 22.30 -0.66
C PHE A 37 -0.35 21.14 -1.66
N TYR A 38 -0.09 19.93 -1.16
CA TYR A 38 0.23 18.79 -2.01
C TYR A 38 -0.63 17.57 -1.67
N PRO A 39 -0.98 16.76 -2.67
CA PRO A 39 -1.51 15.41 -2.41
C PRO A 39 -0.46 14.57 -1.68
N VAL A 40 -0.91 13.55 -0.96
CA VAL A 40 -0.06 12.69 -0.14
C VAL A 40 -0.24 11.23 -0.55
N VAL A 41 0.88 10.55 -0.74
CA VAL A 41 0.90 9.10 -0.99
C VAL A 41 1.56 8.39 0.18
N TYR A 42 0.80 7.54 0.86
CA TYR A 42 1.26 6.71 1.96
C TYR A 42 1.70 5.34 1.44
N PHE A 43 2.87 4.88 1.87
CA PHE A 43 3.38 3.54 1.59
C PHE A 43 3.54 2.74 2.87
N HIS A 44 3.19 1.46 2.82
CA HIS A 44 3.62 0.48 3.81
C HIS A 44 5.02 -0.02 3.48
N ASP A 45 5.65 -0.77 4.38
CA ASP A 45 7.02 -1.26 4.21
C ASP A 45 7.99 -0.12 3.88
N GLY A 46 8.02 0.91 4.72
CA GLY A 46 8.77 2.14 4.47
C GLY A 46 10.25 1.93 4.14
N GLN A 47 10.86 0.87 4.66
CA GLN A 47 12.24 0.48 4.37
C GLN A 47 12.47 0.20 2.88
N ASN A 48 11.42 -0.18 2.14
CA ASN A 48 11.50 -0.62 0.74
C ASN A 48 11.14 0.48 -0.26
N VAL A 49 10.90 1.72 0.18
CA VAL A 49 10.29 2.76 -0.68
C VAL A 49 11.33 3.59 -1.44
N PHE A 50 12.37 4.06 -0.78
CA PHE A 50 13.25 5.10 -1.32
C PHE A 50 14.55 4.56 -1.93
N TYR A 51 15.34 3.82 -1.17
CA TYR A 51 16.69 3.38 -1.57
C TYR A 51 16.84 1.87 -1.51
N SER A 52 17.39 1.30 -2.57
CA SER A 52 17.60 -0.14 -2.66
C SER A 52 18.52 -0.69 -1.57
N LYS A 53 19.51 0.08 -1.12
CA LYS A 53 20.40 -0.30 -0.01
C LYS A 53 19.71 -0.45 1.35
N GLU A 54 18.55 0.16 1.53
CA GLU A 54 17.74 0.09 2.75
C GLU A 54 16.66 -1.01 2.67
N SER A 55 16.44 -1.56 1.48
CA SER A 55 15.34 -2.48 1.20
C SER A 55 15.71 -3.92 1.55
N TYR A 56 14.69 -4.70 1.94
CA TYR A 56 14.83 -6.09 2.36
C TYR A 56 15.52 -6.98 1.32
N ILE A 57 15.14 -6.85 0.04
CA ILE A 57 15.72 -7.65 -1.07
C ILE A 57 16.78 -6.91 -1.87
N GLY A 58 17.22 -5.72 -1.43
CA GLY A 58 18.20 -4.92 -2.16
C GLY A 58 17.66 -4.19 -3.40
N HIS A 59 16.34 -4.09 -3.55
CA HIS A 59 15.65 -3.32 -4.57
C HIS A 59 14.45 -2.61 -3.96
N SER A 60 14.35 -1.30 -4.16
CA SER A 60 13.24 -0.49 -3.62
C SER A 60 12.11 -0.29 -4.64
N TRP A 61 11.04 0.34 -4.20
CA TRP A 61 9.99 0.87 -5.08
C TRP A 61 10.49 1.94 -6.06
N LYS A 62 11.67 2.50 -5.80
CA LYS A 62 12.31 3.54 -6.63
C LYS A 62 11.38 4.74 -6.87
N ILE A 63 10.73 5.22 -5.82
CA ILE A 63 9.81 6.37 -5.92
C ILE A 63 10.52 7.63 -6.41
N ILE A 64 11.76 7.87 -6.02
CA ILE A 64 12.51 9.06 -6.44
C ILE A 64 12.77 9.03 -7.96
N PRO A 65 13.34 7.96 -8.55
CA PRO A 65 13.44 7.87 -10.00
C PRO A 65 12.09 7.95 -10.72
N ALA A 66 11.04 7.34 -10.15
CA ALA A 66 9.69 7.39 -10.73
C ALA A 66 9.19 8.83 -10.86
N ILE A 67 9.35 9.64 -9.82
CA ILE A 67 8.96 11.06 -9.84
C ILE A 67 9.83 11.85 -10.80
N LYS A 68 11.15 11.67 -10.75
CA LYS A 68 12.09 12.42 -11.60
C LYS A 68 11.90 12.20 -13.09
N ARG A 69 11.63 10.96 -13.49
CA ARG A 69 11.48 10.57 -14.91
C ARG A 69 10.10 10.87 -15.47
N ASN A 70 9.15 11.21 -14.63
CA ASN A 70 7.76 11.46 -15.00
C ASN A 70 7.29 12.81 -14.47
N PRO A 71 7.83 13.94 -15.02
CA PRO A 71 7.51 15.29 -14.55
C PRO A 71 6.06 15.71 -14.84
N ASP A 72 5.34 14.94 -15.65
CA ASP A 72 3.92 15.10 -15.92
C ASP A 72 3.04 14.69 -14.74
N ILE A 73 3.56 13.85 -13.82
CA ILE A 73 2.84 13.48 -12.60
C ILE A 73 2.86 14.65 -11.61
N SER A 74 1.71 15.01 -11.08
CA SER A 74 1.57 16.06 -10.07
C SER A 74 2.54 15.85 -8.90
N ARG A 75 3.10 16.93 -8.40
CA ARG A 75 3.97 16.89 -7.22
C ARG A 75 3.19 16.43 -6.00
N MET A 76 3.85 15.64 -5.14
CA MET A 76 3.24 15.00 -4.01
C MET A 76 4.20 14.90 -2.84
N ILE A 77 3.67 14.78 -1.64
CA ILE A 77 4.40 14.36 -0.45
C ILE A 77 4.30 12.83 -0.38
N VAL A 78 5.43 12.16 -0.16
CA VAL A 78 5.47 10.70 0.00
C VAL A 78 5.76 10.38 1.47
N VAL A 79 4.88 9.60 2.08
CA VAL A 79 4.99 9.15 3.47
C VAL A 79 5.16 7.64 3.49
N ALA A 80 6.29 7.16 4.00
CA ALA A 80 6.60 5.73 4.05
C ALA A 80 6.70 5.28 5.51
N ILE A 81 5.79 4.39 5.91
CA ILE A 81 5.70 3.87 7.27
C ILE A 81 6.48 2.56 7.32
N ASP A 82 7.54 2.49 8.13
CA ASP A 82 8.33 1.28 8.30
C ASP A 82 7.46 0.14 8.87
N ASN A 83 7.74 -1.08 8.46
CA ASN A 83 7.09 -2.24 9.06
C ASN A 83 7.79 -2.62 10.39
N ASP A 84 7.13 -3.45 11.18
CA ASP A 84 7.63 -3.89 12.50
C ASP A 84 8.56 -5.12 12.44
N GLY A 85 9.14 -5.41 11.27
CA GLY A 85 10.00 -6.58 11.13
C GLY A 85 9.24 -7.88 11.40
N MET A 86 9.53 -8.54 12.52
CA MET A 86 8.86 -9.81 12.89
C MET A 86 7.35 -9.65 13.12
N GLY A 87 6.87 -8.48 13.50
CA GLY A 87 5.45 -8.18 13.70
C GLY A 87 4.68 -7.86 12.42
N ARG A 88 5.36 -7.75 11.28
CA ARG A 88 4.74 -7.36 10.00
C ARG A 88 3.54 -8.22 9.61
N MET A 89 3.67 -9.54 9.70
CA MET A 89 2.58 -10.45 9.32
C MET A 89 1.34 -10.29 10.19
N ASN A 90 1.50 -9.90 11.44
CA ASN A 90 0.38 -9.63 12.34
C ASN A 90 -0.29 -8.28 12.04
N GLU A 91 0.51 -7.23 11.85
CA GLU A 91 0.00 -5.87 11.63
C GLU A 91 -0.63 -5.67 10.25
N TYR A 92 -0.15 -6.40 9.23
CA TYR A 92 -0.63 -6.23 7.85
C TYR A 92 -1.81 -7.14 7.49
N ALA A 93 -2.38 -7.82 8.47
CA ALA A 93 -3.57 -8.63 8.28
C ALA A 93 -4.61 -8.33 9.37
N ALA A 94 -5.81 -7.90 8.96
CA ALA A 94 -6.91 -7.62 9.88
C ALA A 94 -7.46 -8.90 10.53
N TRP A 95 -7.25 -10.04 9.90
CA TRP A 95 -7.72 -11.35 10.35
C TRP A 95 -6.57 -12.33 10.49
N LYS A 96 -6.79 -13.36 11.30
CA LYS A 96 -5.84 -14.47 11.43
C LYS A 96 -5.72 -15.22 10.12
N PHE A 97 -4.51 -15.72 9.82
CA PHE A 97 -4.29 -16.57 8.67
C PHE A 97 -5.04 -17.89 8.84
N GLN A 98 -5.62 -18.39 7.74
CA GLN A 98 -6.31 -19.69 7.72
C GLN A 98 -5.34 -20.84 7.97
N GLU A 99 -4.14 -20.75 7.39
CA GLU A 99 -3.05 -21.69 7.63
C GLU A 99 -1.79 -20.91 8.05
N SER A 100 -1.13 -21.43 9.09
CA SER A 100 0.11 -20.79 9.54
C SER A 100 1.29 -21.24 8.70
N PRO A 101 2.16 -20.31 8.25
CA PRO A 101 3.41 -20.65 7.58
C PRO A 101 4.41 -21.35 8.52
N ILE A 102 4.21 -21.24 9.82
CA ILE A 102 5.04 -21.92 10.84
C ILE A 102 4.14 -22.74 11.74
N PRO A 103 4.32 -24.09 11.79
CA PRO A 103 3.51 -24.93 12.64
C PRO A 103 3.50 -24.48 14.10
N GLY A 104 2.31 -24.43 14.70
CA GLY A 104 2.13 -24.05 16.10
C GLY A 104 2.16 -22.54 16.39
N GLN A 105 2.36 -21.70 15.38
CA GLN A 105 2.31 -20.25 15.51
C GLN A 105 1.09 -19.68 14.77
N GLN A 106 0.42 -18.71 15.37
CA GLN A 106 -0.70 -18.00 14.76
C GLN A 106 -0.22 -16.64 14.26
N PHE A 107 -0.53 -16.30 13.02
CA PHE A 107 -0.22 -15.02 12.40
C PHE A 107 -1.47 -14.27 11.98
N GLY A 108 -1.34 -12.94 11.86
CA GLY A 108 -2.42 -12.03 11.50
C GLY A 108 -3.25 -11.58 12.71
N GLY A 109 -4.19 -10.68 12.45
CA GLY A 109 -5.18 -10.25 13.42
C GLY A 109 -4.87 -8.96 14.18
N LYS A 110 -3.79 -8.25 13.83
CA LYS A 110 -3.45 -6.92 14.39
C LYS A 110 -3.67 -5.76 13.42
N GLY A 111 -4.27 -6.05 12.27
CA GLY A 111 -4.48 -5.04 11.24
C GLY A 111 -5.42 -3.91 11.63
N VAL A 112 -6.39 -4.17 12.50
CA VAL A 112 -7.30 -3.12 13.00
C VAL A 112 -6.52 -2.08 13.80
N GLU A 113 -5.67 -2.51 14.73
CA GLU A 113 -4.84 -1.63 15.55
C GLU A 113 -3.82 -0.87 14.71
N TYR A 114 -3.21 -1.54 13.73
CA TYR A 114 -2.29 -0.88 12.80
C TYR A 114 -3.00 0.18 11.95
N ALA A 115 -4.20 -0.12 11.45
CA ALA A 115 -5.01 0.83 10.70
C ALA A 115 -5.35 2.08 11.54
N GLU A 116 -5.72 1.90 12.79
CA GLU A 116 -5.95 3.00 13.72
C GLU A 116 -4.67 3.83 13.93
N PHE A 117 -3.52 3.19 14.08
CA PHE A 117 -2.23 3.90 14.18
C PHE A 117 -1.98 4.76 12.94
N VAL A 118 -2.16 4.21 11.74
CA VAL A 118 -1.97 4.95 10.47
C VAL A 118 -2.93 6.13 10.38
N MET A 119 -4.20 5.92 10.67
CA MET A 119 -5.25 6.92 10.42
C MET A 119 -5.45 7.91 11.57
N GLU A 120 -5.17 7.53 12.80
CA GLU A 120 -5.41 8.39 13.97
C GLU A 120 -4.12 8.96 14.59
N VAL A 121 -2.94 8.46 14.22
CA VAL A 121 -1.65 8.97 14.69
C VAL A 121 -0.82 9.51 13.52
N VAL A 122 -0.53 8.69 12.52
CA VAL A 122 0.37 9.09 11.42
C VAL A 122 -0.27 10.17 10.55
N LYS A 123 -1.47 9.93 10.02
CA LYS A 123 -2.12 10.90 9.12
C LYS A 123 -2.34 12.28 9.78
N PRO A 124 -2.89 12.40 10.99
CA PRO A 124 -3.01 13.70 11.65
C PRO A 124 -1.66 14.40 11.86
N PHE A 125 -0.63 13.65 12.25
CA PHE A 125 0.71 14.20 12.40
C PHE A 125 1.25 14.78 11.09
N ILE A 126 1.08 14.07 9.97
CA ILE A 126 1.52 14.52 8.65
C ILE A 126 0.74 15.77 8.23
N ASP A 127 -0.57 15.78 8.40
CA ASP A 127 -1.43 16.90 8.00
C ASP A 127 -1.16 18.16 8.82
N GLU A 128 -0.78 18.01 10.09
CA GLU A 128 -0.39 19.14 10.97
C GLU A 128 1.04 19.65 10.70
N THR A 129 1.93 18.75 10.27
CA THR A 129 3.37 19.06 10.12
C THR A 129 3.68 19.63 8.74
N TYR A 130 2.98 19.17 7.71
CA TYR A 130 3.27 19.51 6.31
C TYR A 130 2.05 20.13 5.61
N ARG A 131 2.30 20.85 4.50
CA ARG A 131 1.25 21.43 3.67
C ARG A 131 0.63 20.35 2.77
N THR A 132 -0.32 19.63 3.32
CA THR A 132 -1.05 18.57 2.65
C THR A 132 -2.43 19.04 2.19
N ILE A 133 -2.90 18.51 1.06
CA ILE A 133 -4.32 18.53 0.71
C ILE A 133 -4.92 17.29 1.39
N ALA A 134 -5.54 17.50 2.57
CA ALA A 134 -5.89 16.42 3.49
C ALA A 134 -7.17 15.67 3.13
N ASP A 135 -7.88 16.09 2.08
CA ASP A 135 -9.12 15.44 1.67
C ASP A 135 -8.89 14.03 1.07
N ARG A 136 -9.96 13.25 0.95
CA ARG A 136 -9.88 11.86 0.46
C ARG A 136 -9.34 11.76 -0.97
N GLN A 137 -9.73 12.68 -1.86
CA GLN A 137 -9.34 12.65 -3.26
C GLN A 137 -7.83 12.80 -3.45
N HIS A 138 -7.17 13.55 -2.57
CA HIS A 138 -5.74 13.84 -2.60
C HIS A 138 -4.93 12.99 -1.62
N THR A 139 -5.53 11.93 -1.08
CA THR A 139 -4.88 11.00 -0.17
C THR A 139 -4.85 9.62 -0.80
N ALA A 140 -3.67 9.11 -1.06
CA ALA A 140 -3.43 7.80 -1.66
C ALA A 140 -2.66 6.88 -0.71
N MET A 141 -2.84 5.57 -0.88
CA MET A 141 -2.12 4.55 -0.13
C MET A 141 -1.70 3.41 -1.05
N ILE A 142 -0.47 2.98 -0.93
CA ILE A 142 0.11 1.91 -1.77
C ILE A 142 0.77 0.87 -0.88
N GLY A 143 0.59 -0.38 -1.22
CA GLY A 143 1.28 -1.49 -0.60
C GLY A 143 1.37 -2.71 -1.51
N SER A 144 2.31 -3.59 -1.20
CA SER A 144 2.54 -4.83 -1.94
C SER A 144 2.53 -6.04 -1.00
N SER A 145 2.15 -7.20 -1.53
CA SER A 145 2.05 -8.43 -0.76
C SER A 145 1.09 -8.24 0.43
N LEU A 146 1.51 -8.54 1.66
CA LEU A 146 0.73 -8.21 2.86
C LEU A 146 0.49 -6.71 3.00
N GLY A 147 1.42 -5.86 2.52
CA GLY A 147 1.19 -4.42 2.40
C GLY A 147 -0.01 -4.07 1.52
N GLY A 148 -0.27 -4.86 0.49
CA GLY A 148 -1.49 -4.77 -0.32
C GLY A 148 -2.74 -5.17 0.47
N ASN A 149 -2.67 -6.22 1.29
CA ASN A 149 -3.79 -6.65 2.15
C ASN A 149 -4.20 -5.53 3.11
N ILE A 150 -3.24 -4.93 3.80
CA ILE A 150 -3.57 -3.86 4.74
C ILE A 150 -4.03 -2.58 4.04
N THR A 151 -3.52 -2.31 2.83
CA THR A 151 -4.01 -1.21 1.99
C THR A 151 -5.49 -1.40 1.63
N GLN A 152 -5.88 -2.61 1.23
CA GLN A 152 -7.29 -2.94 0.97
C GLN A 152 -8.16 -2.73 2.21
N PHE A 153 -7.71 -3.22 3.36
CA PHE A 153 -8.46 -3.11 4.61
C PHE A 153 -8.64 -1.65 5.03
N ILE A 154 -7.56 -0.86 5.06
CA ILE A 154 -7.62 0.56 5.40
C ILE A 154 -8.50 1.31 4.40
N GLY A 155 -8.36 1.01 3.10
CA GLY A 155 -9.17 1.62 2.06
C GLY A 155 -10.67 1.33 2.20
N LEU A 156 -11.05 0.15 2.64
CA LEU A 156 -12.45 -0.22 2.89
C LEU A 156 -12.99 0.37 4.19
N GLU A 157 -12.17 0.43 5.23
CA GLU A 157 -12.57 0.94 6.54
C GLU A 157 -12.64 2.47 6.57
N TYR A 158 -11.74 3.14 5.85
CA TYR A 158 -11.58 4.61 5.85
C TYR A 158 -11.83 5.21 4.46
N GLN A 159 -12.89 4.76 3.78
CA GLN A 159 -13.27 5.25 2.44
C GLN A 159 -13.48 6.77 2.37
N ASP A 160 -13.86 7.37 3.49
CA ASP A 160 -14.09 8.81 3.62
C ASP A 160 -12.80 9.64 3.72
N ARG A 161 -11.65 8.98 3.97
CA ARG A 161 -10.36 9.65 4.16
C ARG A 161 -9.28 9.23 3.17
N ILE A 162 -9.39 8.04 2.56
CA ILE A 162 -8.46 7.52 1.56
C ILE A 162 -9.21 7.33 0.25
N GLY A 163 -8.89 8.15 -0.74
CA GLY A 163 -9.58 8.14 -2.04
C GLY A 163 -8.87 7.34 -3.13
N CYS A 164 -7.59 7.01 -2.97
CA CYS A 164 -6.80 6.32 -3.97
C CYS A 164 -6.03 5.16 -3.35
N LEU A 165 -6.13 3.98 -3.96
CA LEU A 165 -5.43 2.77 -3.49
C LEU A 165 -4.61 2.15 -4.60
N GLY A 166 -3.35 1.81 -4.30
CA GLY A 166 -2.50 0.96 -5.12
C GLY A 166 -2.26 -0.37 -4.43
N VAL A 167 -2.83 -1.42 -4.96
CA VAL A 167 -2.81 -2.77 -4.37
C VAL A 167 -2.01 -3.68 -5.28
N PHE A 168 -0.78 -3.97 -4.89
CA PHE A 168 0.17 -4.75 -5.67
C PHE A 168 0.35 -6.15 -5.09
N SER A 169 0.03 -7.18 -5.87
CA SER A 169 0.29 -8.58 -5.52
C SER A 169 -0.19 -8.94 -4.12
N SER A 170 -1.42 -8.58 -3.79
CA SER A 170 -1.98 -8.83 -2.46
C SER A 170 -2.14 -10.32 -2.17
N ALA A 171 -1.87 -10.71 -0.94
CA ALA A 171 -1.89 -12.09 -0.47
C ALA A 171 -3.19 -12.41 0.29
N ASN A 172 -4.34 -12.04 -0.25
CA ASN A 172 -5.65 -12.28 0.40
C ASN A 172 -5.96 -13.76 0.63
N TRP A 173 -5.35 -14.64 -0.16
CA TRP A 173 -5.49 -16.09 0.01
C TRP A 173 -5.09 -16.57 1.42
N LEU A 174 -4.29 -15.79 2.18
CA LEU A 174 -3.94 -16.10 3.57
C LEU A 174 -5.15 -16.02 4.53
N HIS A 175 -6.17 -15.20 4.21
CA HIS A 175 -7.38 -15.02 5.00
C HIS A 175 -8.61 -14.78 4.12
N GLN A 176 -8.70 -15.49 2.99
CA GLN A 176 -9.67 -15.22 1.92
C GLN A 176 -11.12 -15.21 2.39
N GLU A 177 -11.51 -16.17 3.21
CA GLU A 177 -12.91 -16.26 3.68
C GLU A 177 -13.31 -15.07 4.55
N ALA A 178 -12.44 -14.67 5.46
CA ALA A 178 -12.69 -13.50 6.32
C ALA A 178 -12.78 -12.21 5.50
N PHE A 179 -11.88 -12.04 4.54
CA PHE A 179 -11.90 -10.89 3.63
C PHE A 179 -13.18 -10.85 2.80
N ASN A 180 -13.59 -11.98 2.24
CA ASN A 180 -14.82 -12.07 1.44
C ASN A 180 -16.06 -11.65 2.24
N ARG A 181 -16.21 -12.21 3.47
CA ARG A 181 -17.32 -11.83 4.35
C ARG A 181 -17.30 -10.35 4.71
N TYR A 182 -16.13 -9.77 4.87
CA TYR A 182 -15.97 -8.37 5.23
C TYR A 182 -16.38 -7.44 4.08
N ILE A 183 -15.82 -7.64 2.87
CA ILE A 183 -16.09 -6.76 1.73
C ILE A 183 -17.56 -6.84 1.28
N GLU A 184 -18.17 -8.02 1.35
CA GLU A 184 -19.58 -8.23 1.00
C GLU A 184 -20.55 -7.45 1.90
N ARG A 185 -20.15 -7.11 3.11
CA ARG A 185 -20.96 -6.34 4.07
C ARG A 185 -20.70 -4.84 4.01
N LYS A 186 -19.69 -4.41 3.30
CA LYS A 186 -19.34 -2.99 3.18
C LYS A 186 -20.17 -2.31 2.10
N LYS A 187 -20.67 -1.14 2.42
CA LYS A 187 -21.20 -0.23 1.41
C LYS A 187 -20.04 0.52 0.78
N LEU A 188 -19.80 0.30 -0.50
CA LEU A 188 -18.68 0.90 -1.21
C LEU A 188 -19.07 2.24 -1.82
N THR A 189 -18.11 3.18 -1.84
CA THR A 189 -18.26 4.45 -2.54
C THR A 189 -17.84 4.29 -4.00
N PRO A 190 -18.61 4.83 -4.97
CA PRO A 190 -18.23 4.72 -6.38
C PRO A 190 -16.99 5.54 -6.76
N GLU A 191 -16.60 6.53 -5.95
CA GLU A 191 -15.55 7.50 -6.30
C GLU A 191 -14.13 7.07 -5.90
N GLN A 192 -13.95 6.00 -5.12
CA GLN A 192 -12.62 5.55 -4.74
C GLN A 192 -11.88 4.98 -5.95
N ARG A 193 -10.66 5.46 -6.20
CA ARG A 193 -9.83 5.05 -7.33
C ARG A 193 -8.87 3.96 -6.89
N ILE A 194 -8.93 2.79 -7.54
CA ILE A 194 -8.18 1.63 -7.10
C ILE A 194 -7.40 1.04 -8.28
N PHE A 195 -6.09 0.99 -8.13
CA PHE A 195 -5.16 0.36 -9.07
C PHE A 195 -4.73 -0.99 -8.51
N ILE A 196 -5.14 -2.08 -9.17
CA ILE A 196 -4.84 -3.45 -8.78
C ILE A 196 -3.83 -4.04 -9.75
N TYR A 197 -2.73 -4.55 -9.20
CA TYR A 197 -1.67 -5.20 -9.97
C TYR A 197 -1.41 -6.61 -9.45
N VAL A 198 -1.19 -7.54 -10.37
CA VAL A 198 -0.71 -8.90 -10.06
C VAL A 198 0.13 -9.43 -11.21
N GLY A 199 1.22 -10.13 -10.89
CA GLY A 199 2.01 -10.87 -11.86
C GLY A 199 1.50 -12.31 -12.03
N THR A 200 1.91 -12.98 -13.11
CA THR A 200 1.53 -14.38 -13.34
C THR A 200 2.51 -15.38 -12.73
N GLU A 201 3.68 -14.93 -12.27
CA GLU A 201 4.75 -15.76 -11.68
C GLU A 201 5.08 -15.32 -10.24
N GLU A 202 4.03 -14.99 -9.44
CA GLU A 202 4.16 -14.41 -8.11
C GLU A 202 4.84 -15.31 -7.08
N ALA A 203 4.76 -16.63 -7.23
CA ALA A 203 5.47 -17.58 -6.39
C ALA A 203 6.74 -18.03 -7.12
N ASP A 204 7.90 -17.63 -6.61
CA ASP A 204 9.16 -18.17 -7.07
C ASP A 204 9.50 -19.52 -6.39
N ASP A 205 10.64 -20.10 -6.70
CA ASP A 205 11.05 -21.38 -6.13
C ASP A 205 11.29 -21.34 -4.62
N THR A 206 11.40 -20.16 -4.01
CA THR A 206 11.60 -20.01 -2.57
C THR A 206 10.31 -20.18 -1.78
N ASP A 207 9.15 -19.94 -2.40
CA ASP A 207 7.84 -20.06 -1.75
C ASP A 207 7.28 -21.49 -1.73
N LYS A 208 7.90 -22.42 -2.45
CA LYS A 208 7.46 -23.82 -2.57
C LYS A 208 7.41 -24.59 -1.25
N THR A 209 8.08 -24.08 -0.23
CA THR A 209 8.16 -24.78 1.07
C THR A 209 7.05 -24.40 2.05
N LEU A 210 6.26 -23.37 1.74
CA LEU A 210 5.35 -22.78 2.73
C LEU A 210 3.92 -23.27 2.64
N MET A 211 3.44 -23.71 1.46
CA MET A 211 2.04 -24.15 1.31
C MET A 211 1.86 -25.20 0.21
N ALA A 212 0.97 -26.17 0.46
CA ALA A 212 0.51 -27.10 -0.57
C ALA A 212 -0.45 -26.37 -1.52
N GLY A 213 -0.15 -26.38 -2.83
CA GLY A 213 -1.04 -25.82 -3.85
C GLY A 213 -0.34 -24.91 -4.85
N ASN A 214 -1.14 -24.33 -5.75
CA ASN A 214 -0.65 -23.43 -6.76
C ASN A 214 -0.74 -21.96 -6.27
N ILE A 215 0.32 -21.49 -5.60
CA ILE A 215 0.38 -20.15 -5.02
C ILE A 215 0.30 -19.06 -6.09
N LYS A 216 0.91 -19.26 -7.26
CA LYS A 216 0.80 -18.32 -8.40
C LYS A 216 -0.65 -18.07 -8.77
N GLN A 217 -1.44 -19.13 -8.88
CA GLN A 217 -2.86 -19.04 -9.19
C GLN A 217 -3.64 -18.38 -8.03
N ALA A 218 -3.25 -18.64 -6.77
CA ALA A 218 -3.89 -18.02 -5.62
C ALA A 218 -3.74 -16.49 -5.62
N TYR A 219 -2.58 -15.96 -5.99
CA TYR A 219 -2.38 -14.52 -6.16
C TYR A 219 -3.27 -13.92 -7.25
N ILE A 220 -3.34 -14.60 -8.41
CA ILE A 220 -4.18 -14.18 -9.52
C ILE A 220 -5.66 -14.20 -9.11
N ASP A 221 -6.11 -15.31 -8.56
CA ASP A 221 -7.52 -15.51 -8.17
C ASP A 221 -7.97 -14.49 -7.13
N SER A 222 -7.16 -14.22 -6.10
CA SER A 222 -7.51 -13.23 -5.09
C SER A 222 -7.56 -11.81 -5.63
N SER A 223 -6.69 -11.46 -6.57
CA SER A 223 -6.72 -10.14 -7.21
C SER A 223 -7.93 -9.96 -8.12
N LEU A 224 -8.28 -10.98 -8.91
CA LEU A 224 -9.49 -11.00 -9.73
C LEU A 224 -10.76 -10.96 -8.88
N ARG A 225 -10.77 -11.68 -7.76
CA ARG A 225 -11.89 -11.68 -6.82
C ARG A 225 -12.09 -10.29 -6.22
N TYR A 226 -11.02 -9.64 -5.79
CA TYR A 226 -11.09 -8.29 -5.25
C TYR A 226 -11.68 -7.30 -6.28
N TYR A 227 -11.17 -7.34 -7.52
CA TYR A 227 -11.69 -6.50 -8.60
C TYR A 227 -13.20 -6.71 -8.82
N ARG A 228 -13.66 -7.96 -8.88
CA ARG A 228 -15.08 -8.28 -9.05
C ARG A 228 -15.93 -7.83 -7.86
N ASP A 229 -15.43 -7.99 -6.64
CA ASP A 229 -16.13 -7.56 -5.43
C ASP A 229 -16.32 -6.04 -5.40
N LEU A 230 -15.32 -5.29 -5.85
CA LEU A 230 -15.41 -3.83 -5.97
C LEU A 230 -16.47 -3.41 -6.97
N ILE A 231 -16.53 -4.05 -8.16
CA ILE A 231 -17.57 -3.79 -9.17
C ILE A 231 -18.94 -4.13 -8.60
N ALA A 232 -19.09 -5.30 -8.00
CA ALA A 232 -20.36 -5.75 -7.40
C ALA A 232 -20.82 -4.82 -6.28
N GLY A 233 -19.88 -4.22 -5.55
CA GLY A 233 -20.15 -3.25 -4.49
C GLY A 233 -20.46 -1.84 -4.96
N GLY A 234 -20.34 -1.55 -6.26
CA GLY A 234 -20.74 -0.27 -6.85
C GLY A 234 -19.61 0.70 -7.16
N VAL A 235 -18.33 0.29 -7.06
CA VAL A 235 -17.23 1.14 -7.48
C VAL A 235 -17.29 1.32 -9.01
N SER A 236 -17.16 2.58 -9.47
CA SER A 236 -17.22 2.89 -10.90
C SER A 236 -16.04 2.26 -11.65
N LEU A 237 -16.33 1.69 -12.83
CA LEU A 237 -15.28 1.11 -13.70
C LEU A 237 -14.24 2.14 -14.12
N ASP A 238 -14.61 3.41 -14.25
CA ASP A 238 -13.68 4.50 -14.56
C ASP A 238 -12.65 4.75 -13.44
N ASN A 239 -12.96 4.26 -12.24
CA ASN A 239 -12.11 4.37 -11.06
C ASN A 239 -11.37 3.07 -10.71
N LEU A 240 -11.41 2.07 -11.59
CA LEU A 240 -10.75 0.79 -11.39
C LEU A 240 -9.77 0.48 -12.51
N VAL A 241 -8.58 0.02 -12.13
CA VAL A 241 -7.59 -0.58 -13.04
C VAL A 241 -7.24 -1.96 -12.51
N LEU A 242 -7.26 -2.95 -13.38
CA LEU A 242 -6.70 -4.28 -13.11
C LEU A 242 -5.61 -4.56 -14.14
N LYS A 243 -4.37 -4.69 -13.67
CA LYS A 243 -3.22 -5.04 -14.50
C LYS A 243 -2.70 -6.42 -14.11
N VAL A 244 -2.78 -7.37 -15.03
CA VAL A 244 -2.19 -8.70 -14.90
C VAL A 244 -0.96 -8.76 -15.81
N GLN A 245 0.23 -8.83 -15.22
CA GLN A 245 1.48 -8.80 -15.99
C GLN A 245 2.05 -10.20 -16.19
N SER A 246 2.11 -10.63 -17.45
CA SER A 246 2.68 -11.92 -17.82
C SER A 246 4.17 -12.00 -17.46
N GLY A 247 4.57 -13.10 -16.82
CA GLY A 247 5.94 -13.37 -16.45
C GLY A 247 6.47 -12.61 -15.23
N ALA A 248 5.68 -11.72 -14.64
CA ALA A 248 6.14 -10.94 -13.49
C ALA A 248 6.13 -11.76 -12.19
N ILE A 249 7.22 -11.64 -11.45
CA ILE A 249 7.46 -12.32 -10.17
C ILE A 249 7.00 -11.47 -8.97
N HIS A 250 7.00 -12.06 -7.79
CA HIS A 250 6.68 -11.39 -6.52
C HIS A 250 7.88 -10.59 -6.01
N SER A 251 8.04 -9.37 -6.49
CA SER A 251 9.24 -8.56 -6.22
C SER A 251 8.99 -7.06 -6.45
N GLU A 252 9.76 -6.24 -5.74
CA GLU A 252 9.81 -4.80 -5.93
C GLU A 252 10.24 -4.39 -7.34
N ILE A 253 10.90 -5.28 -8.09
CA ILE A 253 11.32 -4.97 -9.47
C ILE A 253 10.12 -4.69 -10.36
N PRO A 254 9.17 -5.63 -10.61
CA PRO A 254 7.99 -5.33 -11.38
C PRO A 254 7.07 -4.29 -10.72
N TRP A 255 7.01 -4.25 -9.40
CA TRP A 255 6.21 -3.22 -8.71
C TRP A 255 6.73 -1.81 -8.99
N SER A 256 8.04 -1.60 -8.92
CA SER A 256 8.66 -0.31 -9.23
C SER A 256 8.45 0.12 -10.69
N GLU A 257 8.46 -0.83 -11.61
CA GLU A 257 8.22 -0.57 -13.04
C GLU A 257 6.78 -0.12 -13.32
N ASN A 258 5.82 -0.56 -12.50
CA ASN A 258 4.40 -0.23 -12.65
C ASN A 258 3.94 0.93 -11.75
N LEU A 259 4.81 1.43 -10.89
CA LEU A 259 4.49 2.54 -9.99
C LEU A 259 4.12 3.84 -10.72
N PRO A 260 4.82 4.25 -11.80
CA PRO A 260 4.43 5.46 -12.54
C PRO A 260 3.00 5.42 -13.07
N ASP A 261 2.56 4.29 -13.60
CA ASP A 261 1.18 4.14 -14.11
C ASP A 261 0.15 4.26 -12.99
N CYS A 262 0.45 3.70 -11.83
CA CYS A 262 -0.39 3.83 -10.63
C CYS A 262 -0.50 5.29 -10.19
N LEU A 263 0.61 6.00 -10.10
CA LEU A 263 0.64 7.42 -9.71
C LEU A 263 -0.09 8.31 -10.72
N ARG A 264 0.06 8.06 -12.02
CA ARG A 264 -0.69 8.79 -13.05
C ARG A 264 -2.19 8.59 -12.92
N PHE A 265 -2.60 7.35 -12.67
CA PHE A 265 -4.00 7.02 -12.45
C PHE A 265 -4.59 7.81 -11.28
N PHE A 266 -3.87 7.93 -10.18
CA PHE A 266 -4.29 8.75 -9.05
C PHE A 266 -4.34 10.23 -9.43
N ALA A 267 -3.30 10.73 -10.09
CA ALA A 267 -3.11 12.14 -10.40
C ALA A 267 -4.12 12.68 -11.41
N GLU A 268 -4.82 11.84 -12.17
CA GLU A 268 -5.91 12.27 -13.07
C GLU A 268 -7.00 13.07 -12.35
N LYS A 269 -7.15 12.89 -11.06
CA LYS A 269 -8.17 13.56 -10.24
C LYS A 269 -7.61 14.58 -9.24
N TRP A 270 -6.32 14.79 -9.28
CA TRP A 270 -5.64 15.73 -8.38
C TRP A 270 -5.66 17.18 -8.90
#